data_2a641fb8c74ebaee71712b977261fc1b
#
_entry.id   2a641fb8c74ebaee71712b977261fc1b
#
_cell.length_a   1.000
_cell.length_b   1.000
_cell.length_c   1.000
_cell.angle_alpha   90.00
_cell.angle_beta   90.00
_cell.angle_gamma   90.00
#
_symmetry.space_group_name_H-M   'P 1'
#
loop_
_entity.id
_entity.type
_entity.pdbx_description
1 polymer ?
#
loop_
_entity_poly.entity_id
_entity_poly.type
_entity_poly.pdbx_seq_one_letter_code
_entity_poly.pdbx_strand_id
1 'polypeptide(L)'
;MPAWLAHALRVPRLPVPRGAMARGLLGALPLVLAVAAAQPGLGVMAALGGLLAAINDRPGSRRTAGLRLGAPALAGTCGLLLGSGATALLPHSTQPFLLPLVLTVLGLLAGAVSALGPVASGIGTQVLVTTAIGAGMPLPEPGWQRALAFLTGAAWLLALRLLLPSPDDGARHPYRLGTERAAVASVYTAIAALLDATGTPAAPARRSALTAALDQAQDALLGPRLHPFASSSAERRLRARLDAALPLAEAATALFWAGRPLPARTVRGPLALADAVRHDTAPGPVPAPERDAPGLRALDASLLSALAVFDSAPGPVPATRAPRGAGARLRAARHRVTGPAGREYGIRVALSMGAATAVAQTLHPEHWYWLPATAVFLVKPDLGPLASRVLCRIAGTLVGAGLFVALAAVAAPVPLPPESGLVALAAVCATLVPLAMRHFALQTGVVTLLVLALVGLGGDTQATWNRLTDTLLACGIVLLAGHLPLPGRAGTVARGRLAIASQAATDYLGHVLSGSPDLPGRWALRRAAYRSLAQARAAVEVSAAELPPLARRSAGSAELTAVLERLVDTTTAAAVHADDAGTLPPRDSARLRALLGELGTLDHDRAPVPH
;
A
#
# COMPACT_ATOMS: atom_id res chain seq x y z
N MET A 1 17.75 21.27 -0.15
CA MET A 1 17.68 20.05 0.69
C MET A 1 17.63 18.84 -0.23
N PRO A 2 18.43 17.77 -0.01
CA PRO A 2 18.39 16.58 -0.87
C PRO A 2 17.00 15.92 -0.88
N ALA A 3 16.60 15.37 -2.04
CA ALA A 3 15.24 14.81 -2.22
C ALA A 3 14.93 13.66 -1.24
N TRP A 4 15.91 12.79 -0.96
CA TRP A 4 15.77 11.70 0.02
C TRP A 4 15.53 12.20 1.46
N LEU A 5 16.14 13.35 1.85
CA LEU A 5 15.94 13.95 3.16
C LEU A 5 14.59 14.65 3.25
N ALA A 6 14.17 15.34 2.17
CA ALA A 6 12.83 15.92 2.08
C ALA A 6 11.74 14.84 2.17
N HIS A 7 11.97 13.68 1.55
CA HIS A 7 11.06 12.54 1.65
C HIS A 7 11.01 11.96 3.06
N ALA A 8 12.16 11.83 3.73
CA ALA A 8 12.25 11.33 5.11
C ALA A 8 11.52 12.22 6.13
N LEU A 9 11.46 13.53 5.89
CA LEU A 9 10.82 14.51 6.79
C LEU A 9 9.34 14.78 6.47
N ARG A 10 8.81 14.23 5.37
CA ARG A 10 7.43 14.46 4.94
C ARG A 10 6.45 13.66 5.80
N VAL A 11 5.71 14.32 6.67
CA VAL A 11 4.63 13.72 7.46
C VAL A 11 3.27 13.97 6.79
N PRO A 12 2.54 12.92 6.37
CA PRO A 12 1.20 13.08 5.80
C PRO A 12 0.20 13.66 6.81
N ARG A 13 -0.53 14.71 6.42
CA ARG A 13 -1.62 15.30 7.22
C ARG A 13 -2.91 14.50 7.05
N LEU A 14 -3.00 13.36 7.70
CA LEU A 14 -4.20 12.51 7.69
C LEU A 14 -5.00 12.70 8.99
N PRO A 15 -6.33 12.51 8.99
CA PRO A 15 -7.14 12.57 10.20
C PRO A 15 -6.71 11.50 11.22
N VAL A 16 -6.84 11.77 12.52
CA VAL A 16 -6.42 10.84 13.58
C VAL A 16 -7.29 9.57 13.53
N PRO A 17 -6.70 8.37 13.46
CA PRO A 17 -7.44 7.12 13.31
C PRO A 17 -7.97 6.62 14.66
N ARG A 18 -8.88 7.37 15.31
CA ARG A 18 -9.38 7.10 16.66
C ARG A 18 -9.89 5.67 16.85
N GLY A 19 -10.66 5.15 15.90
CA GLY A 19 -11.16 3.77 15.95
C GLY A 19 -10.07 2.71 15.86
N ALA A 20 -9.00 2.95 15.08
CA ALA A 20 -7.85 2.06 15.02
C ALA A 20 -7.03 2.12 16.31
N MET A 21 -6.89 3.30 16.92
CA MET A 21 -6.22 3.47 18.21
C MET A 21 -6.96 2.75 19.34
N ALA A 22 -8.30 2.85 19.40
CA ALA A 22 -9.09 2.09 20.36
C ALA A 22 -8.93 0.56 20.18
N ARG A 23 -8.90 0.08 18.93
CA ARG A 23 -8.60 -1.34 18.66
C ARG A 23 -7.18 -1.72 19.07
N GLY A 24 -6.20 -0.82 18.91
CA GLY A 24 -4.84 -1.01 19.40
C GLY A 24 -4.77 -1.21 20.90
N LEU A 25 -5.48 -0.36 21.67
CA LEU A 25 -5.59 -0.52 23.13
C LEU A 25 -6.21 -1.85 23.53
N LEU A 26 -7.37 -2.17 22.95
CA LEU A 26 -8.04 -3.46 23.21
C LEU A 26 -7.22 -4.66 22.70
N GLY A 27 -6.37 -4.44 21.71
CA GLY A 27 -5.42 -5.43 21.17
C GLY A 27 -4.34 -5.86 22.18
N ALA A 28 -4.08 -5.06 23.21
CA ALA A 28 -3.16 -5.41 24.29
C ALA A 28 -3.77 -6.42 25.31
N LEU A 29 -5.08 -6.68 25.26
CA LEU A 29 -5.76 -7.53 26.24
C LEU A 29 -5.14 -8.94 26.36
N PRO A 30 -4.78 -9.67 25.29
CA PRO A 30 -4.13 -10.98 25.42
C PRO A 30 -2.81 -10.94 26.21
N LEU A 31 -2.01 -9.86 26.07
CA LEU A 31 -0.81 -9.65 26.86
C LEU A 31 -1.14 -9.50 28.35
N VAL A 32 -2.10 -8.62 28.66
CA VAL A 32 -2.53 -8.35 30.05
C VAL A 32 -3.01 -9.64 30.72
N LEU A 33 -3.85 -10.42 30.04
CA LEU A 33 -4.37 -11.67 30.57
C LEU A 33 -3.28 -12.72 30.78
N ALA A 34 -2.32 -12.84 29.85
CA ALA A 34 -1.24 -13.79 29.97
C ALA A 34 -0.28 -13.44 31.13
N VAL A 35 0.04 -12.15 31.31
CA VAL A 35 0.86 -11.69 32.45
C VAL A 35 0.11 -11.92 33.76
N ALA A 36 -1.20 -11.63 33.84
CA ALA A 36 -2.02 -11.92 35.01
C ALA A 36 -2.11 -13.43 35.33
N ALA A 37 -1.98 -14.30 34.31
CA ALA A 37 -1.90 -15.75 34.46
C ALA A 37 -0.47 -16.26 34.74
N ALA A 38 0.48 -15.39 35.03
CA ALA A 38 1.90 -15.70 35.25
C ALA A 38 2.57 -16.42 34.05
N GLN A 39 2.14 -16.11 32.83
CA GLN A 39 2.70 -16.63 31.57
C GLN A 39 3.19 -15.49 30.65
N PRO A 40 4.17 -14.67 31.08
CA PRO A 40 4.60 -13.50 30.34
C PRO A 40 5.16 -13.84 28.94
N GLY A 41 5.85 -14.98 28.77
CA GLY A 41 6.38 -15.41 27.48
C GLY A 41 5.30 -15.63 26.41
N LEU A 42 4.18 -16.29 26.77
CA LEU A 42 3.04 -16.43 25.87
C LEU A 42 2.36 -15.07 25.61
N GLY A 43 2.33 -14.19 26.63
CA GLY A 43 1.84 -12.82 26.46
C GLY A 43 2.66 -12.02 25.45
N VAL A 44 3.98 -12.13 25.51
CA VAL A 44 4.89 -11.51 24.53
C VAL A 44 4.61 -12.02 23.11
N MET A 45 4.43 -13.34 22.94
CA MET A 45 4.09 -13.92 21.63
C MET A 45 2.74 -13.42 21.12
N ALA A 46 1.72 -13.33 21.97
CA ALA A 46 0.42 -12.80 21.60
C ALA A 46 0.51 -11.31 21.23
N ALA A 47 1.27 -10.51 21.98
CA ALA A 47 1.50 -9.10 21.65
C ALA A 47 2.22 -8.93 20.31
N LEU A 48 3.23 -9.76 20.02
CA LEU A 48 3.92 -9.76 18.72
C LEU A 48 2.97 -10.12 17.57
N GLY A 49 2.09 -11.12 17.77
CA GLY A 49 1.07 -11.46 16.78
C GLY A 49 0.11 -10.30 16.49
N GLY A 50 -0.37 -9.64 17.54
CA GLY A 50 -1.19 -8.43 17.43
C GLY A 50 -0.46 -7.26 16.76
N LEU A 51 0.80 -6.99 17.13
CA LEU A 51 1.63 -5.93 16.52
C LEU A 51 1.82 -6.17 15.02
N LEU A 52 2.24 -7.36 14.62
CA LEU A 52 2.49 -7.69 13.24
C LEU A 52 1.20 -7.70 12.40
N ALA A 53 0.06 -8.05 13.00
CA ALA A 53 -1.25 -7.86 12.38
C ALA A 53 -1.59 -6.37 12.23
N ALA A 54 -1.35 -5.54 13.26
CA ALA A 54 -1.60 -4.09 13.22
C ALA A 54 -0.79 -3.38 12.13
N ILE A 55 0.45 -3.79 11.89
CA ILE A 55 1.30 -3.26 10.80
C ILE A 55 0.67 -3.53 9.42
N ASN A 56 -0.08 -4.62 9.27
CA ASN A 56 -0.77 -4.98 8.04
C ASN A 56 -2.20 -4.42 7.96
N ASP A 57 -2.74 -3.85 9.04
CA ASP A 57 -4.09 -3.24 9.06
C ASP A 57 -4.06 -1.91 8.29
N ARG A 58 -4.64 -1.93 7.10
CA ARG A 58 -4.83 -0.76 6.25
C ARG A 58 -6.32 -0.47 6.11
N PRO A 59 -6.71 0.80 5.92
CA PRO A 59 -8.09 1.15 5.58
C PRO A 59 -8.60 0.31 4.40
N GLY A 60 -9.81 -0.21 4.51
CA GLY A 60 -10.41 -1.07 3.49
C GLY A 60 -11.61 -1.84 4.01
N SER A 61 -12.27 -2.60 3.12
CA SER A 61 -13.43 -3.39 3.46
C SER A 61 -13.10 -4.49 4.49
N ARG A 62 -14.11 -4.95 5.22
CA ARG A 62 -13.96 -6.08 6.17
C ARG A 62 -13.45 -7.35 5.47
N ARG A 63 -13.86 -7.58 4.23
CA ARG A 63 -13.41 -8.72 3.42
C ARG A 63 -11.92 -8.65 3.09
N THR A 64 -11.45 -7.47 2.67
CA THR A 64 -10.04 -7.25 2.40
C THR A 64 -9.20 -7.27 3.67
N ALA A 65 -9.74 -6.80 4.81
CA ALA A 65 -9.09 -6.88 6.11
C ALA A 65 -8.86 -8.34 6.54
N GLY A 66 -9.86 -9.21 6.40
CA GLY A 66 -9.73 -10.65 6.70
C GLY A 66 -8.55 -11.30 5.97
N LEU A 67 -8.39 -11.00 4.67
CA LEU A 67 -7.27 -11.53 3.89
C LEU A 67 -5.92 -10.87 4.24
N ARG A 68 -5.91 -9.53 4.42
CA ARG A 68 -4.69 -8.76 4.71
C ARG A 68 -4.12 -9.03 6.10
N LEU A 69 -4.96 -9.35 7.08
CA LEU A 69 -4.52 -9.70 8.43
C LEU A 69 -4.37 -11.21 8.60
N GLY A 70 -5.36 -11.99 8.15
CA GLY A 70 -5.41 -13.43 8.39
C GLY A 70 -4.33 -14.20 7.63
N ALA A 71 -4.13 -13.93 6.32
CA ALA A 71 -3.13 -14.67 5.55
C ALA A 71 -1.68 -14.43 6.05
N PRO A 72 -1.22 -13.19 6.33
CA PRO A 72 0.08 -12.98 6.96
C PRO A 72 0.17 -13.55 8.38
N ALA A 73 -0.91 -13.52 9.19
CA ALA A 73 -0.91 -14.10 10.53
C ALA A 73 -0.68 -15.62 10.50
N LEU A 74 -1.40 -16.33 9.63
CA LEU A 74 -1.17 -17.77 9.41
C LEU A 74 0.26 -18.06 8.92
N ALA A 75 0.73 -17.27 7.98
CA ALA A 75 2.10 -17.36 7.47
C ALA A 75 3.13 -17.14 8.58
N GLY A 76 2.90 -16.17 9.47
CA GLY A 76 3.74 -15.91 10.62
C GLY A 76 3.72 -17.07 11.64
N THR A 77 2.56 -17.66 11.89
CA THR A 77 2.43 -18.88 12.72
C THR A 77 3.27 -20.02 12.13
N CYS A 78 3.16 -20.26 10.83
CA CYS A 78 4.00 -21.25 10.13
C CYS A 78 5.50 -20.91 10.24
N GLY A 79 5.85 -19.64 10.13
CA GLY A 79 7.24 -19.19 10.29
C GLY A 79 7.80 -19.48 11.68
N LEU A 80 7.04 -19.22 12.75
CA LEU A 80 7.42 -19.59 14.12
C LEU A 80 7.67 -21.10 14.28
N LEU A 81 6.78 -21.92 13.72
CA LEU A 81 6.93 -23.39 13.75
C LEU A 81 8.16 -23.82 12.94
N LEU A 82 8.40 -23.23 11.77
CA LEU A 82 9.59 -23.51 10.96
C LEU A 82 10.88 -23.15 11.70
N GLY A 83 10.92 -21.96 12.35
CA GLY A 83 12.09 -21.53 13.10
C GLY A 83 12.39 -22.41 14.30
N SER A 84 11.39 -22.67 15.14
CA SER A 84 11.55 -23.53 16.31
C SER A 84 11.82 -25.00 15.95
N GLY A 85 11.21 -25.50 14.86
CA GLY A 85 11.49 -26.83 14.33
C GLY A 85 12.90 -26.96 13.76
N ALA A 86 13.40 -25.93 13.05
CA ALA A 86 14.76 -25.93 12.52
C ALA A 86 15.80 -26.03 13.65
N THR A 87 15.66 -25.27 14.72
CA THR A 87 16.59 -25.35 15.87
C THR A 87 16.46 -26.65 16.67
N ALA A 88 15.27 -27.23 16.73
CA ALA A 88 15.09 -28.53 17.39
C ALA A 88 15.68 -29.71 16.59
N LEU A 89 15.69 -29.62 15.26
CA LEU A 89 16.16 -30.68 14.38
C LEU A 89 17.66 -30.57 14.04
N LEU A 90 18.21 -29.36 14.03
CA LEU A 90 19.61 -29.12 13.65
C LEU A 90 20.53 -29.27 14.87
N PRO A 91 21.63 -30.05 14.78
CA PRO A 91 22.64 -30.09 15.82
C PRO A 91 23.22 -28.70 16.11
N HIS A 92 23.46 -28.38 17.37
CA HIS A 92 23.98 -27.06 17.78
C HIS A 92 25.26 -26.65 17.05
N SER A 93 26.15 -27.62 16.75
CA SER A 93 27.40 -27.40 16.00
C SER A 93 27.19 -26.96 14.55
N THR A 94 26.08 -27.32 13.93
CA THR A 94 25.77 -27.01 12.53
C THR A 94 24.84 -25.81 12.36
N GLN A 95 24.16 -25.39 13.42
CA GLN A 95 23.22 -24.25 13.38
C GLN A 95 23.86 -22.96 12.85
N PRO A 96 25.12 -22.56 13.22
CA PRO A 96 25.73 -21.32 12.75
C PRO A 96 25.92 -21.27 11.22
N PHE A 97 25.96 -22.41 10.55
CA PHE A 97 26.13 -22.50 9.11
C PHE A 97 24.81 -22.74 8.38
N LEU A 98 23.95 -23.60 8.92
CA LEU A 98 22.72 -24.02 8.27
C LEU A 98 21.58 -23.00 8.42
N LEU A 99 21.45 -22.32 9.56
CA LEU A 99 20.42 -21.31 9.75
C LEU A 99 20.56 -20.13 8.78
N PRO A 100 21.74 -19.52 8.58
CA PRO A 100 21.92 -18.50 7.55
C PRO A 100 21.53 -18.99 6.15
N LEU A 101 21.89 -20.25 5.81
CA LEU A 101 21.53 -20.84 4.52
C LEU A 101 20.02 -21.02 4.36
N VAL A 102 19.36 -21.59 5.36
CA VAL A 102 17.90 -21.79 5.37
C VAL A 102 17.19 -20.44 5.25
N LEU A 103 17.59 -19.43 6.02
CA LEU A 103 17.00 -18.11 5.98
C LEU A 103 17.30 -17.36 4.67
N THR A 104 18.45 -17.61 4.04
CA THR A 104 18.78 -17.13 2.69
C THR A 104 17.81 -17.70 1.65
N VAL A 105 17.58 -19.00 1.65
CA VAL A 105 16.66 -19.67 0.72
C VAL A 105 15.22 -19.20 0.95
N LEU A 106 14.78 -19.15 2.21
CA LEU A 106 13.46 -18.58 2.55
C LEU A 106 13.34 -17.12 2.12
N GLY A 107 14.40 -16.34 2.28
CA GLY A 107 14.48 -14.95 1.83
C GLY A 107 14.32 -14.83 0.31
N LEU A 108 14.96 -15.70 -0.47
CA LEU A 108 14.81 -15.74 -1.92
C LEU A 108 13.36 -16.01 -2.32
N LEU A 109 12.75 -17.04 -1.73
CA LEU A 109 11.38 -17.45 -2.05
C LEU A 109 10.36 -16.38 -1.62
N ALA A 110 10.44 -15.92 -0.37
CA ALA A 110 9.55 -14.90 0.18
C ALA A 110 9.67 -13.57 -0.56
N GLY A 111 10.90 -13.18 -0.92
CA GLY A 111 11.16 -11.99 -1.74
C GLY A 111 10.55 -12.12 -3.14
N ALA A 112 10.80 -13.21 -3.84
CA ALA A 112 10.23 -13.44 -5.17
C ALA A 112 8.69 -13.45 -5.17
N VAL A 113 8.08 -14.11 -4.20
CA VAL A 113 6.61 -14.15 -4.02
C VAL A 113 6.04 -12.76 -3.70
N SER A 114 6.79 -11.90 -3.03
CA SER A 114 6.37 -10.52 -2.73
C SER A 114 6.08 -9.68 -3.97
N ALA A 115 6.62 -10.05 -5.13
CA ALA A 115 6.30 -9.42 -6.42
C ALA A 115 4.83 -9.61 -6.87
N LEU A 116 4.09 -10.52 -6.25
CA LEU A 116 2.66 -10.75 -6.55
C LEU A 116 1.75 -9.63 -6.03
N GLY A 117 2.18 -8.88 -5.02
CA GLY A 117 1.43 -7.75 -4.48
C GLY A 117 1.52 -7.58 -2.96
N PRO A 118 0.80 -6.59 -2.38
CA PRO A 118 0.96 -6.20 -0.99
C PRO A 118 0.65 -7.30 0.04
N VAL A 119 -0.34 -8.16 -0.22
CA VAL A 119 -0.67 -9.29 0.68
C VAL A 119 0.45 -10.33 0.65
N ALA A 120 0.95 -10.68 -0.53
CA ALA A 120 2.04 -11.61 -0.69
C ALA A 120 3.35 -11.08 -0.07
N SER A 121 3.60 -9.76 -0.20
CA SER A 121 4.71 -9.07 0.48
C SER A 121 4.55 -9.15 2.01
N GLY A 122 3.33 -8.97 2.53
CA GLY A 122 3.02 -9.15 3.95
C GLY A 122 3.28 -10.59 4.43
N ILE A 123 2.85 -11.60 3.67
CA ILE A 123 3.10 -13.02 3.93
C ILE A 123 4.60 -13.29 3.99
N GLY A 124 5.35 -12.89 2.97
CA GLY A 124 6.80 -13.10 2.90
C GLY A 124 7.54 -12.46 4.08
N THR A 125 7.22 -11.20 4.41
CA THR A 125 7.81 -10.50 5.56
C THR A 125 7.49 -11.22 6.88
N GLN A 126 6.24 -11.65 7.08
CA GLN A 126 5.83 -12.35 8.29
C GLN A 126 6.58 -13.67 8.46
N VAL A 127 6.62 -14.52 7.42
CA VAL A 127 7.35 -15.79 7.47
C VAL A 127 8.81 -15.56 7.88
N LEU A 128 9.51 -14.62 7.24
CA LEU A 128 10.93 -14.38 7.51
C LEU A 128 11.18 -13.89 8.93
N VAL A 129 10.42 -12.88 9.37
CA VAL A 129 10.57 -12.30 10.72
C VAL A 129 10.25 -13.33 11.79
N THR A 130 9.16 -14.07 11.63
CA THR A 130 8.73 -15.04 12.65
C THR A 130 9.58 -16.31 12.63
N THR A 131 10.16 -16.71 11.48
CA THR A 131 11.13 -17.81 11.44
C THR A 131 12.40 -17.42 12.22
N ALA A 132 12.90 -16.18 12.06
CA ALA A 132 14.05 -15.71 12.84
C ALA A 132 13.73 -15.67 14.35
N ILE A 133 12.55 -15.15 14.73
CA ILE A 133 12.10 -15.09 16.13
C ILE A 133 11.91 -16.52 16.69
N GLY A 134 11.27 -17.42 15.93
CA GLY A 134 11.04 -18.81 16.36
C GLY A 134 12.32 -19.60 16.57
N ALA A 135 13.35 -19.30 15.78
CA ALA A 135 14.67 -19.94 15.87
C ALA A 135 15.57 -19.32 16.95
N GLY A 136 15.45 -18.00 17.21
CA GLY A 136 16.44 -17.28 18.03
C GLY A 136 15.93 -16.79 19.37
N MET A 137 14.62 -16.66 19.61
CA MET A 137 14.11 -16.10 20.85
C MET A 137 14.11 -17.14 21.97
N PRO A 138 14.88 -16.90 23.06
CA PRO A 138 15.03 -17.86 24.17
C PRO A 138 13.83 -17.78 25.11
N LEU A 139 12.74 -18.48 24.75
CA LEU A 139 11.56 -18.61 25.60
C LEU A 139 11.42 -20.08 26.05
N PRO A 140 11.00 -20.34 27.29
CA PRO A 140 10.90 -21.68 27.84
C PRO A 140 9.78 -22.51 27.22
N GLU A 141 8.75 -21.84 26.66
CA GLU A 141 7.58 -22.53 26.14
C GLU A 141 7.88 -23.27 24.83
N PRO A 142 7.24 -24.43 24.60
CA PRO A 142 7.36 -25.18 23.36
C PRO A 142 6.97 -24.35 22.13
N GLY A 143 7.62 -24.58 20.98
CA GLY A 143 7.39 -23.82 19.75
C GLY A 143 5.92 -23.77 19.31
N TRP A 144 5.15 -24.84 19.51
CA TRP A 144 3.73 -24.86 19.15
C TRP A 144 2.87 -23.95 20.06
N GLN A 145 3.18 -23.84 21.36
CA GLN A 145 2.48 -22.93 22.27
C GLN A 145 2.78 -21.47 21.89
N ARG A 146 4.05 -21.15 21.59
CA ARG A 146 4.45 -19.83 21.10
C ARG A 146 3.73 -19.47 19.80
N ALA A 147 3.63 -20.41 18.85
CA ALA A 147 2.92 -20.22 17.59
C ALA A 147 1.40 -20.01 17.79
N LEU A 148 0.79 -20.77 18.73
CA LEU A 148 -0.62 -20.62 19.06
C LEU A 148 -0.89 -19.27 19.76
N ALA A 149 -0.05 -18.84 20.69
CA ALA A 149 -0.16 -17.56 21.36
C ALA A 149 -0.05 -16.39 20.36
N PHE A 150 0.91 -16.48 19.42
CA PHE A 150 1.04 -15.51 18.32
C PHE A 150 -0.24 -15.44 17.47
N LEU A 151 -0.76 -16.59 17.07
CA LEU A 151 -2.00 -16.67 16.29
C LEU A 151 -3.19 -16.09 17.06
N THR A 152 -3.28 -16.36 18.37
CA THR A 152 -4.33 -15.82 19.23
C THR A 152 -4.30 -14.29 19.27
N GLY A 153 -3.14 -13.67 19.43
CA GLY A 153 -3.01 -12.21 19.41
C GLY A 153 -3.39 -11.59 18.05
N ALA A 154 -2.96 -12.21 16.96
CA ALA A 154 -3.33 -11.76 15.62
C ALA A 154 -4.82 -11.97 15.32
N ALA A 155 -5.39 -13.11 15.71
CA ALA A 155 -6.82 -13.43 15.56
C ALA A 155 -7.69 -12.49 16.42
N TRP A 156 -7.25 -12.15 17.64
CA TRP A 156 -7.90 -11.18 18.49
C TRP A 156 -8.01 -9.80 17.81
N LEU A 157 -6.90 -9.29 17.28
CA LEU A 157 -6.93 -8.02 16.55
C LEU A 157 -7.83 -8.09 15.31
N LEU A 158 -7.80 -9.20 14.58
CA LEU A 158 -8.71 -9.43 13.45
C LEU A 158 -10.17 -9.44 13.90
N ALA A 159 -10.49 -10.11 15.01
CA ALA A 159 -11.83 -10.12 15.59
C ALA A 159 -12.29 -8.70 15.96
N LEU A 160 -11.44 -7.91 16.63
CA LEU A 160 -11.71 -6.50 16.93
C LEU A 160 -11.96 -5.68 15.63
N ARG A 161 -11.19 -5.95 14.58
CA ARG A 161 -11.35 -5.26 13.28
C ARG A 161 -12.67 -5.62 12.57
N LEU A 162 -13.14 -6.85 12.76
CA LEU A 162 -14.37 -7.34 12.14
C LEU A 162 -15.62 -7.02 12.97
N LEU A 163 -15.53 -7.02 14.30
CA LEU A 163 -16.66 -6.86 15.21
C LEU A 163 -16.92 -5.40 15.59
N LEU A 164 -15.86 -4.62 15.85
CA LEU A 164 -16.04 -3.22 16.23
C LEU A 164 -16.41 -2.36 15.02
N PRO A 165 -17.43 -1.49 15.13
CA PRO A 165 -17.76 -0.54 14.09
C PRO A 165 -16.61 0.44 13.89
N SER A 166 -16.26 0.73 12.63
CA SER A 166 -15.38 1.85 12.32
C SER A 166 -16.19 3.16 12.44
N PRO A 167 -15.62 4.26 12.94
CA PRO A 167 -16.30 5.54 13.02
C PRO A 167 -16.86 6.04 11.67
N ASP A 168 -16.26 5.58 10.57
CA ASP A 168 -16.67 5.87 9.20
C ASP A 168 -17.87 5.01 8.72
N ASP A 169 -18.27 3.99 9.48
CA ASP A 169 -19.33 3.04 9.11
C ASP A 169 -20.75 3.54 9.49
N GLY A 170 -21.01 4.82 9.60
CA GLY A 170 -22.33 5.40 9.90
C GLY A 170 -23.25 4.46 10.72
N ALA A 171 -23.57 4.83 11.93
CA ALA A 171 -24.03 4.08 13.10
C ALA A 171 -25.20 3.07 12.97
N ARG A 172 -25.62 2.62 11.80
CA ARG A 172 -26.91 1.88 11.69
C ARG A 172 -26.87 0.43 11.19
N HIS A 173 -25.80 -0.09 10.57
CA HIS A 173 -25.81 -1.50 10.13
C HIS A 173 -24.39 -2.11 10.02
N PRO A 174 -24.03 -3.12 10.81
CA PRO A 174 -22.70 -3.72 10.89
C PRO A 174 -22.26 -4.54 9.64
N TYR A 175 -23.14 -4.81 8.70
CA TYR A 175 -22.89 -5.64 7.51
C TYR A 175 -22.89 -4.88 6.18
N ARG A 176 -22.92 -3.54 6.18
CA ARG A 176 -23.03 -2.76 4.94
C ARG A 176 -21.69 -2.22 4.48
N LEU A 177 -21.50 -2.21 3.16
CA LEU A 177 -20.48 -1.68 2.27
C LEU A 177 -20.06 -0.21 2.56
N GLY A 178 -19.85 0.18 3.82
CA GLY A 178 -19.60 1.57 4.23
C GLY A 178 -18.33 2.14 3.62
N THR A 179 -17.24 1.36 3.67
CA THR A 179 -15.94 1.72 3.07
C THR A 179 -15.97 1.76 1.55
N GLU A 180 -16.67 0.82 0.93
CA GLU A 180 -16.87 0.78 -0.52
C GLU A 180 -17.73 1.97 -0.97
N ARG A 181 -18.77 2.29 -0.19
CA ARG A 181 -19.64 3.43 -0.43
C ARG A 181 -18.89 4.75 -0.28
N ALA A 182 -18.10 4.91 0.77
CA ALA A 182 -17.24 6.06 0.98
C ALA A 182 -16.23 6.23 -0.17
N ALA A 183 -15.64 5.13 -0.65
CA ALA A 183 -14.70 5.14 -1.78
C ALA A 183 -15.39 5.57 -3.09
N VAL A 184 -16.61 5.09 -3.39
CA VAL A 184 -17.36 5.55 -4.56
C VAL A 184 -17.81 7.01 -4.41
N ALA A 185 -18.27 7.43 -3.23
CA ALA A 185 -18.63 8.82 -2.97
C ALA A 185 -17.43 9.76 -3.14
N SER A 186 -16.21 9.31 -2.77
CA SER A 186 -14.99 10.10 -2.95
C SER A 186 -14.68 10.39 -4.42
N VAL A 187 -15.07 9.50 -5.35
CA VAL A 187 -14.92 9.76 -6.80
C VAL A 187 -15.74 10.96 -7.22
N TYR A 188 -17.02 11.00 -6.86
CA TYR A 188 -17.89 12.14 -7.19
C TYR A 188 -17.42 13.44 -6.51
N THR A 189 -16.93 13.35 -5.27
CA THR A 189 -16.33 14.50 -4.57
C THR A 189 -15.06 14.97 -5.28
N ALA A 190 -14.23 14.06 -5.79
CA ALA A 190 -13.02 14.41 -6.53
C ALA A 190 -13.33 15.00 -7.91
N ILE A 191 -14.39 14.54 -8.58
CA ILE A 191 -14.92 15.17 -9.82
C ILE A 191 -15.32 16.62 -9.52
N ALA A 192 -16.11 16.85 -8.47
CA ALA A 192 -16.52 18.19 -8.06
C ALA A 192 -15.32 19.09 -7.77
N ALA A 193 -14.33 18.58 -7.03
CA ALA A 193 -13.12 19.33 -6.69
C ALA A 193 -12.23 19.64 -7.90
N LEU A 194 -12.23 18.80 -8.93
CA LEU A 194 -11.53 19.07 -10.19
C LEU A 194 -12.25 20.19 -10.97
N LEU A 195 -13.59 20.11 -11.09
CA LEU A 195 -14.39 21.14 -11.77
C LEU A 195 -14.25 22.51 -11.08
N ASP A 196 -14.26 22.53 -9.75
CA ASP A 196 -14.09 23.77 -8.96
C ASP A 196 -12.71 24.40 -9.14
N ALA A 197 -11.66 23.55 -9.27
CA ALA A 197 -10.30 24.01 -9.44
C ALA A 197 -9.93 24.32 -10.91
N THR A 198 -10.82 24.07 -11.87
CA THR A 198 -10.52 24.27 -13.31
C THR A 198 -10.17 25.73 -13.59
N GLY A 199 -9.09 25.97 -14.32
CA GLY A 199 -8.55 27.31 -14.56
C GLY A 199 -7.67 27.86 -13.44
N THR A 200 -7.43 27.11 -12.36
CA THR A 200 -6.55 27.52 -11.27
C THR A 200 -5.26 26.67 -11.20
N PRO A 201 -4.19 27.14 -10.55
CA PRO A 201 -2.96 26.37 -10.33
C PRO A 201 -3.16 25.07 -9.54
N ALA A 202 -4.28 24.92 -8.83
CA ALA A 202 -4.60 23.72 -8.04
C ALA A 202 -5.15 22.57 -8.91
N ALA A 203 -5.59 22.83 -10.13
CA ALA A 203 -6.26 21.87 -10.99
C ALA A 203 -5.45 20.59 -11.28
N PRO A 204 -4.13 20.62 -11.57
CA PRO A 204 -3.34 19.39 -11.78
C PRO A 204 -3.31 18.47 -10.56
N ALA A 205 -3.23 19.04 -9.34
CA ALA A 205 -3.29 18.27 -8.11
C ALA A 205 -4.66 17.62 -7.91
N ARG A 206 -5.76 18.31 -8.24
CA ARG A 206 -7.12 17.77 -8.18
C ARG A 206 -7.36 16.68 -9.22
N ARG A 207 -6.79 16.82 -10.43
CA ARG A 207 -6.82 15.75 -11.43
C ARG A 207 -6.13 14.47 -10.93
N SER A 208 -4.95 14.59 -10.34
CA SER A 208 -4.25 13.44 -9.73
C SER A 208 -5.05 12.82 -8.60
N ALA A 209 -5.73 13.63 -7.78
CA ALA A 209 -6.61 13.16 -6.71
C ALA A 209 -7.84 12.39 -7.26
N LEU A 210 -8.41 12.83 -8.39
CA LEU A 210 -9.50 12.10 -9.06
C LEU A 210 -9.05 10.71 -9.55
N THR A 211 -7.87 10.62 -10.16
CA THR A 211 -7.30 9.34 -10.57
C THR A 211 -7.11 8.40 -9.38
N ALA A 212 -6.57 8.91 -8.27
CA ALA A 212 -6.39 8.13 -7.04
C ALA A 212 -7.73 7.67 -6.43
N ALA A 213 -8.76 8.53 -6.45
CA ALA A 213 -10.10 8.18 -5.97
C ALA A 213 -10.75 7.07 -6.82
N LEU A 214 -10.61 7.15 -8.15
CA LEU A 214 -11.08 6.11 -9.08
C LEU A 214 -10.40 4.77 -8.82
N ASP A 215 -9.07 4.74 -8.68
CA ASP A 215 -8.33 3.52 -8.37
C ASP A 215 -8.73 2.94 -7.01
N GLN A 216 -8.87 3.78 -6.00
CA GLN A 216 -9.31 3.36 -4.66
C GLN A 216 -10.72 2.76 -4.67
N ALA A 217 -11.68 3.38 -5.38
CA ALA A 217 -13.05 2.87 -5.47
C ALA A 217 -13.11 1.53 -6.20
N GLN A 218 -12.32 1.38 -7.26
CA GLN A 218 -12.21 0.12 -8.00
C GLN A 218 -11.59 -0.98 -7.15
N ASP A 219 -10.48 -0.71 -6.46
CA ASP A 219 -9.84 -1.67 -5.58
C ASP A 219 -10.76 -2.08 -4.42
N ALA A 220 -11.56 -1.15 -3.90
CA ALA A 220 -12.56 -1.45 -2.87
C ALA A 220 -13.64 -2.41 -3.38
N LEU A 221 -14.11 -2.25 -4.63
CA LEU A 221 -15.15 -3.10 -5.23
C LEU A 221 -14.62 -4.40 -5.84
N LEU A 222 -13.32 -4.45 -6.23
CA LEU A 222 -12.66 -5.63 -6.80
C LEU A 222 -12.06 -6.56 -5.74
N GLY A 223 -12.20 -6.25 -4.46
CA GLY A 223 -11.66 -7.05 -3.35
C GLY A 223 -12.01 -8.54 -3.46
N PRO A 224 -11.17 -9.44 -2.90
CA PRO A 224 -11.37 -10.88 -3.00
C PRO A 224 -12.75 -11.29 -2.45
N ARG A 225 -13.52 -11.95 -3.28
CA ARG A 225 -14.85 -12.47 -2.93
C ARG A 225 -14.67 -13.78 -2.18
N LEU A 226 -15.21 -13.87 -0.97
CA LEU A 226 -15.27 -15.13 -0.20
C LEU A 226 -16.20 -16.15 -0.90
N HIS A 227 -17.16 -15.68 -1.71
CA HIS A 227 -18.02 -16.53 -2.54
C HIS A 227 -18.13 -15.99 -3.97
N PRO A 228 -17.84 -16.79 -5.01
CA PRO A 228 -17.85 -16.34 -6.40
C PRO A 228 -19.26 -16.03 -6.94
N PHE A 229 -20.33 -16.51 -6.29
CA PHE A 229 -21.68 -16.50 -6.85
C PHE A 229 -22.68 -15.49 -6.25
N ALA A 230 -22.33 -14.74 -5.21
CA ALA A 230 -23.25 -13.84 -4.55
C ALA A 230 -22.78 -12.39 -4.54
N SER A 231 -22.93 -11.66 -5.63
CA SER A 231 -22.95 -10.19 -5.55
C SER A 231 -24.29 -9.76 -4.97
N SER A 232 -24.30 -9.12 -3.78
CA SER A 232 -25.52 -8.56 -3.21
C SER A 232 -26.09 -7.48 -4.13
N SER A 233 -27.41 -7.25 -4.10
CA SER A 233 -28.05 -6.15 -4.84
C SER A 233 -27.41 -4.80 -4.51
N ALA A 234 -26.98 -4.59 -3.27
CA ALA A 234 -26.28 -3.40 -2.83
C ALA A 234 -24.89 -3.24 -3.48
N GLU A 235 -24.13 -4.34 -3.65
CA GLU A 235 -22.83 -4.30 -4.35
C GLU A 235 -23.02 -4.01 -5.85
N ARG A 236 -24.06 -4.58 -6.47
CA ARG A 236 -24.40 -4.29 -7.88
C ARG A 236 -24.77 -2.82 -8.06
N ARG A 237 -25.64 -2.25 -7.18
CA ARG A 237 -25.98 -0.83 -7.22
C ARG A 237 -24.75 0.05 -7.09
N LEU A 238 -23.86 -0.26 -6.14
CA LEU A 238 -22.68 0.54 -5.91
C LEU A 238 -21.71 0.48 -7.10
N ARG A 239 -21.60 -0.69 -7.76
CA ARG A 239 -20.82 -0.83 -8.99
C ARG A 239 -21.42 -0.04 -10.14
N ALA A 240 -22.73 -0.10 -10.35
CA ALA A 240 -23.42 0.70 -11.36
C ALA A 240 -23.20 2.21 -11.12
N ARG A 241 -23.25 2.66 -9.86
CA ARG A 241 -22.97 4.05 -9.49
C ARG A 241 -21.50 4.42 -9.75
N LEU A 242 -20.52 3.51 -9.55
CA LEU A 242 -19.13 3.76 -9.94
C LEU A 242 -18.97 3.84 -11.46
N ASP A 243 -19.60 2.94 -12.20
CA ASP A 243 -19.54 2.93 -13.67
C ASP A 243 -20.17 4.21 -14.25
N ALA A 244 -21.24 4.72 -13.64
CA ALA A 244 -21.87 6.01 -14.01
C ALA A 244 -20.98 7.23 -13.70
N ALA A 245 -20.02 7.13 -12.78
CA ALA A 245 -19.04 8.20 -12.52
C ALA A 245 -17.96 8.31 -13.62
N LEU A 246 -17.75 7.27 -14.43
CA LEU A 246 -16.67 7.26 -15.44
C LEU A 246 -16.88 8.32 -16.55
N PRO A 247 -18.06 8.44 -17.18
CA PRO A 247 -18.31 9.51 -18.14
C PRO A 247 -18.19 10.92 -17.53
N LEU A 248 -18.66 11.09 -16.28
CA LEU A 248 -18.51 12.35 -15.55
C LEU A 248 -17.02 12.72 -15.33
N ALA A 249 -16.20 11.73 -15.00
CA ALA A 249 -14.75 11.93 -14.84
C ALA A 249 -14.07 12.26 -16.19
N GLU A 250 -14.57 11.72 -17.31
CA GLU A 250 -14.08 12.07 -18.65
C GLU A 250 -14.42 13.52 -19.00
N ALA A 251 -15.69 13.92 -18.82
CA ALA A 251 -16.14 15.28 -19.08
C ALA A 251 -15.39 16.30 -18.19
N ALA A 252 -15.22 16.00 -16.90
CA ALA A 252 -14.45 16.84 -15.99
C ALA A 252 -12.97 16.97 -16.42
N THR A 253 -12.35 15.89 -16.94
CA THR A 253 -10.98 15.91 -17.47
C THR A 253 -10.89 16.76 -18.74
N ALA A 254 -11.87 16.69 -19.64
CA ALA A 254 -11.94 17.50 -20.84
C ALA A 254 -12.07 19.00 -20.51
N LEU A 255 -12.94 19.34 -19.54
CA LEU A 255 -13.12 20.70 -19.06
C LEU A 255 -11.85 21.23 -18.36
N PHE A 256 -11.21 20.42 -17.53
CA PHE A 256 -9.89 20.75 -16.96
C PHE A 256 -8.89 21.12 -18.05
N TRP A 257 -8.85 20.35 -19.12
CA TRP A 257 -7.92 20.59 -20.23
C TRP A 257 -8.25 21.84 -21.05
N ALA A 258 -9.54 22.23 -21.11
CA ALA A 258 -9.96 23.49 -21.71
C ALA A 258 -9.47 24.72 -20.90
N GLY A 259 -9.18 24.54 -19.62
CA GLY A 259 -8.51 25.53 -18.76
C GLY A 259 -9.34 26.77 -18.42
N ARG A 260 -10.65 26.79 -18.68
CA ARG A 260 -11.53 27.91 -18.39
C ARG A 260 -12.22 27.73 -17.05
N PRO A 261 -12.26 28.77 -16.19
CA PRO A 261 -13.04 28.71 -14.95
C PRO A 261 -14.50 28.37 -15.21
N LEU A 262 -15.07 27.55 -14.35
CA LEU A 262 -16.44 27.05 -14.49
C LEU A 262 -17.37 27.73 -13.49
N PRO A 263 -18.68 27.92 -13.81
CA PRO A 263 -19.67 28.43 -12.86
C PRO A 263 -19.81 27.50 -11.66
N ALA A 264 -20.00 28.06 -10.46
CA ALA A 264 -20.13 27.29 -9.20
C ALA A 264 -21.30 26.27 -9.22
N ARG A 265 -22.32 26.48 -10.04
CA ARG A 265 -23.40 25.50 -10.23
C ARG A 265 -22.97 24.17 -10.82
N THR A 266 -21.89 24.16 -11.63
CA THR A 266 -21.35 22.96 -12.27
C THR A 266 -20.89 21.91 -11.26
N VAL A 267 -20.45 22.35 -10.08
CA VAL A 267 -19.93 21.51 -8.99
C VAL A 267 -21.06 20.83 -8.20
N ARG A 268 -22.25 21.43 -8.16
CA ARG A 268 -23.37 20.98 -7.30
C ARG A 268 -23.89 19.60 -7.68
N GLY A 269 -23.94 19.28 -8.98
CA GLY A 269 -24.39 17.96 -9.46
C GLY A 269 -23.55 16.81 -8.91
N PRO A 270 -22.25 16.77 -9.15
CA PRO A 270 -21.38 15.75 -8.60
C PRO A 270 -21.39 15.69 -7.06
N LEU A 271 -21.52 16.82 -6.35
CA LEU A 271 -21.63 16.82 -4.89
C LEU A 271 -22.94 16.17 -4.40
N ALA A 272 -24.07 16.45 -5.05
CA ALA A 272 -25.34 15.80 -4.72
C ALA A 272 -25.28 14.29 -4.94
N LEU A 273 -24.65 13.83 -6.03
CA LEU A 273 -24.43 12.41 -6.27
C LEU A 273 -23.48 11.80 -5.23
N ALA A 274 -22.42 12.50 -4.81
CA ALA A 274 -21.53 12.05 -3.74
C ALA A 274 -22.29 11.83 -2.43
N ASP A 275 -23.18 12.75 -2.08
CA ASP A 275 -24.00 12.69 -0.86
C ASP A 275 -25.02 11.55 -0.94
N ALA A 276 -25.70 11.41 -2.07
CA ALA A 276 -26.61 10.30 -2.35
C ALA A 276 -25.92 8.92 -2.23
N VAL A 277 -24.67 8.80 -2.68
CA VAL A 277 -23.88 7.57 -2.51
C VAL A 277 -23.55 7.33 -1.04
N ARG A 278 -23.15 8.38 -0.27
CA ARG A 278 -22.80 8.24 1.16
C ARG A 278 -23.97 7.73 1.97
N HIS A 279 -25.13 8.30 1.77
CA HIS A 279 -26.31 8.03 2.59
C HIS A 279 -27.20 6.91 2.02
N ASP A 280 -26.87 6.40 0.81
CA ASP A 280 -27.69 5.43 0.07
C ASP A 280 -29.12 5.93 -0.19
N THR A 281 -29.23 7.20 -0.55
CA THR A 281 -30.47 7.91 -0.84
C THR A 281 -30.59 8.21 -2.33
N ALA A 282 -31.75 8.61 -2.79
CA ALA A 282 -31.91 9.22 -4.10
C ALA A 282 -31.24 10.62 -4.08
N PRO A 283 -30.55 11.02 -5.15
CA PRO A 283 -30.10 12.38 -5.31
C PRO A 283 -31.33 13.31 -5.44
N GLY A 284 -31.33 14.42 -4.71
CA GLY A 284 -32.35 15.44 -4.90
C GLY A 284 -32.25 16.10 -6.28
N PRO A 285 -33.00 17.16 -6.53
CA PRO A 285 -32.91 17.89 -7.80
C PRO A 285 -31.49 18.41 -8.03
N VAL A 286 -30.92 18.02 -9.16
CA VAL A 286 -29.58 18.38 -9.56
C VAL A 286 -29.63 19.52 -10.56
N PRO A 287 -28.95 20.66 -10.33
CA PRO A 287 -28.96 21.77 -11.27
C PRO A 287 -28.21 21.36 -12.56
N ALA A 288 -28.85 21.59 -13.70
CA ALA A 288 -28.23 21.35 -15.01
C ALA A 288 -27.06 22.33 -15.23
N PRO A 289 -25.91 21.87 -15.71
CA PRO A 289 -24.85 22.77 -16.18
C PRO A 289 -25.27 23.51 -17.46
N GLU A 290 -24.57 24.58 -17.79
CA GLU A 290 -24.72 25.23 -19.10
C GLU A 290 -24.32 24.28 -20.23
N ARG A 291 -24.92 24.44 -21.42
CA ARG A 291 -24.64 23.60 -22.59
C ARG A 291 -23.96 24.37 -23.72
N ASP A 292 -23.35 25.48 -23.43
CA ASP A 292 -22.75 26.42 -24.37
C ASP A 292 -21.37 25.95 -24.92
N ALA A 293 -20.74 24.96 -24.27
CA ALA A 293 -19.47 24.41 -24.68
C ALA A 293 -19.51 22.86 -24.76
N PRO A 294 -18.70 22.22 -25.63
CA PRO A 294 -18.71 20.76 -25.81
C PRO A 294 -18.55 19.96 -24.52
N GLY A 295 -17.57 20.28 -23.69
CA GLY A 295 -17.33 19.60 -22.42
C GLY A 295 -18.46 19.78 -21.40
N LEU A 296 -19.20 20.90 -21.43
CA LEU A 296 -20.37 21.14 -20.57
C LEU A 296 -21.58 20.31 -21.05
N ARG A 297 -21.77 20.13 -22.36
CA ARG A 297 -22.79 19.23 -22.90
C ARG A 297 -22.53 17.78 -22.47
N ALA A 298 -21.28 17.32 -22.59
CA ALA A 298 -20.89 15.99 -22.16
C ALA A 298 -21.08 15.81 -20.63
N LEU A 299 -20.79 16.83 -19.82
CA LEU A 299 -21.02 16.81 -18.40
C LEU A 299 -22.53 16.71 -18.08
N ASP A 300 -23.38 17.49 -18.74
CA ASP A 300 -24.82 17.44 -18.57
C ASP A 300 -25.40 16.07 -18.94
N ALA A 301 -25.04 15.54 -20.10
CA ALA A 301 -25.46 14.21 -20.55
C ALA A 301 -25.01 13.11 -19.57
N SER A 302 -23.80 13.21 -19.06
CA SER A 302 -23.26 12.27 -18.08
C SER A 302 -23.98 12.38 -16.72
N LEU A 303 -24.36 13.59 -16.28
CA LEU A 303 -25.16 13.80 -15.07
C LEU A 303 -26.55 13.17 -15.21
N LEU A 304 -27.23 13.38 -16.33
CA LEU A 304 -28.53 12.77 -16.61
C LEU A 304 -28.45 11.24 -16.62
N SER A 305 -27.41 10.69 -17.29
CA SER A 305 -27.17 9.25 -17.31
C SER A 305 -26.89 8.70 -15.89
N ALA A 306 -26.11 9.41 -15.09
CA ALA A 306 -25.87 9.02 -13.72
C ALA A 306 -27.16 9.05 -12.88
N LEU A 307 -27.97 10.08 -12.98
CA LEU A 307 -29.27 10.19 -12.28
C LEU A 307 -30.17 8.99 -12.61
N ALA A 308 -30.27 8.61 -13.89
CA ALA A 308 -31.05 7.44 -14.31
C ALA A 308 -30.58 6.14 -13.62
N VAL A 309 -29.26 6.00 -13.35
CA VAL A 309 -28.72 4.85 -12.62
C VAL A 309 -29.11 4.87 -11.14
N PHE A 310 -29.25 6.06 -10.53
CA PHE A 310 -29.69 6.17 -9.13
C PHE A 310 -31.18 5.85 -8.97
N ASP A 311 -31.99 6.14 -9.97
CA ASP A 311 -33.44 5.90 -9.95
C ASP A 311 -33.79 4.46 -10.38
N SER A 312 -32.89 3.77 -11.07
CA SER A 312 -33.13 2.45 -11.60
C SER A 312 -32.93 1.34 -10.56
N ALA A 313 -33.81 0.33 -10.57
CA ALA A 313 -33.53 -0.94 -9.91
C ALA A 313 -32.32 -1.63 -10.59
N PRO A 314 -31.45 -2.32 -9.81
CA PRO A 314 -30.26 -2.94 -10.37
C PRO A 314 -30.62 -4.04 -11.37
N GLY A 315 -30.42 -3.77 -12.64
CA GLY A 315 -30.56 -4.75 -13.71
C GLY A 315 -29.55 -5.91 -13.61
N PRO A 316 -29.75 -6.99 -14.38
CA PRO A 316 -28.74 -8.05 -14.50
C PRO A 316 -27.46 -7.44 -15.08
N VAL A 317 -26.35 -7.59 -14.38
CA VAL A 317 -25.02 -7.14 -14.86
C VAL A 317 -24.66 -7.97 -16.09
N PRO A 318 -24.35 -7.35 -17.24
CA PRO A 318 -23.72 -8.08 -18.34
C PRO A 318 -22.50 -8.81 -17.78
N ALA A 319 -22.37 -10.09 -18.09
CA ALA A 319 -21.24 -10.89 -17.61
C ALA A 319 -19.94 -10.28 -18.15
N THR A 320 -19.35 -9.37 -17.36
CA THR A 320 -18.03 -8.83 -17.67
C THR A 320 -17.06 -9.99 -17.69
N ARG A 321 -16.45 -10.20 -18.85
CA ARG A 321 -15.41 -11.17 -19.24
C ARG A 321 -15.16 -12.25 -18.19
N ALA A 322 -15.45 -13.49 -18.56
CA ALA A 322 -15.19 -14.67 -17.74
C ALA A 322 -13.85 -14.55 -17.02
N PRO A 323 -13.78 -14.87 -15.72
CA PRO A 323 -12.53 -14.81 -15.00
C PRO A 323 -11.50 -15.65 -15.75
N ARG A 324 -10.36 -15.06 -16.10
CA ARG A 324 -9.25 -15.80 -16.72
C ARG A 324 -9.10 -17.12 -15.98
N GLY A 325 -9.15 -18.26 -16.68
CA GLY A 325 -9.13 -19.58 -16.05
C GLY A 325 -8.00 -19.70 -15.03
N ALA A 326 -8.16 -20.51 -14.00
CA ALA A 326 -7.18 -20.67 -12.91
C ALA A 326 -5.75 -20.87 -13.45
N GLY A 327 -5.61 -21.61 -14.57
CA GLY A 327 -4.32 -21.80 -15.24
C GLY A 327 -3.70 -20.53 -15.82
N ALA A 328 -4.50 -19.59 -16.33
CA ALA A 328 -3.98 -18.32 -16.83
C ALA A 328 -3.53 -17.40 -15.68
N ARG A 329 -4.24 -17.43 -14.54
CA ARG A 329 -3.84 -16.71 -13.32
C ARG A 329 -2.53 -17.27 -12.75
N LEU A 330 -2.41 -18.60 -12.70
CA LEU A 330 -1.20 -19.27 -12.20
C LEU A 330 0.00 -18.98 -13.10
N ARG A 331 -0.16 -19.02 -14.42
CA ARG A 331 0.90 -18.64 -15.38
C ARG A 331 1.34 -17.20 -15.22
N ALA A 332 0.40 -16.27 -15.07
CA ALA A 332 0.71 -14.86 -14.83
C ALA A 332 1.40 -14.63 -13.48
N ALA A 333 1.00 -15.36 -12.44
CA ALA A 333 1.65 -15.33 -11.12
C ALA A 333 3.08 -15.88 -11.22
N ARG A 334 3.26 -17.05 -11.83
CA ARG A 334 4.58 -17.65 -12.07
C ARG A 334 5.49 -16.69 -12.83
N HIS A 335 5.01 -16.08 -13.91
CA HIS A 335 5.79 -15.12 -14.71
C HIS A 335 6.22 -13.89 -13.88
N ARG A 336 5.41 -13.41 -12.94
CA ARG A 336 5.80 -12.31 -12.03
C ARG A 336 6.85 -12.75 -11.02
N VAL A 337 6.71 -13.92 -10.42
CA VAL A 337 7.64 -14.46 -9.41
C VAL A 337 9.00 -14.78 -10.04
N THR A 338 9.01 -15.45 -11.20
CA THR A 338 10.26 -15.84 -11.89
C THR A 338 10.78 -14.76 -12.85
N GLY A 339 10.05 -13.68 -13.03
CA GLY A 339 10.44 -12.54 -13.86
C GLY A 339 11.57 -11.71 -13.23
N PRO A 340 12.13 -10.75 -14.00
CA PRO A 340 13.27 -9.94 -13.53
C PRO A 340 13.03 -9.27 -12.18
N ALA A 341 11.84 -8.67 -11.98
CA ALA A 341 11.49 -7.97 -10.73
C ALA A 341 11.41 -8.92 -9.52
N GLY A 342 10.81 -10.11 -9.70
CA GLY A 342 10.72 -11.10 -8.63
C GLY A 342 12.09 -11.67 -8.26
N ARG A 343 12.92 -11.99 -9.26
CA ARG A 343 14.29 -12.49 -9.04
C ARG A 343 15.17 -11.44 -8.35
N GLU A 344 15.17 -10.20 -8.84
CA GLU A 344 15.96 -9.11 -8.26
C GLU A 344 15.61 -8.90 -6.79
N TYR A 345 14.31 -8.78 -6.51
CA TYR A 345 13.87 -8.57 -5.14
C TYR A 345 14.15 -9.80 -4.25
N GLY A 346 13.93 -11.01 -4.78
CA GLY A 346 14.27 -12.24 -4.08
C GLY A 346 15.74 -12.32 -3.70
N ILE A 347 16.66 -12.00 -4.61
CA ILE A 347 18.10 -12.00 -4.36
C ILE A 347 18.48 -10.96 -3.29
N ARG A 348 17.92 -9.75 -3.36
CA ARG A 348 18.18 -8.71 -2.35
C ARG A 348 17.74 -9.12 -0.95
N VAL A 349 16.54 -9.70 -0.85
CA VAL A 349 16.03 -10.21 0.45
C VAL A 349 16.91 -11.37 0.93
N ALA A 350 17.28 -12.31 0.04
CA ALA A 350 18.14 -13.43 0.37
C ALA A 350 19.50 -12.98 0.92
N LEU A 351 20.17 -12.09 0.20
CA LEU A 351 21.47 -11.55 0.61
C LEU A 351 21.39 -10.79 1.93
N SER A 352 20.37 -9.93 2.08
CA SER A 352 20.20 -9.16 3.32
C SER A 352 19.88 -10.07 4.50
N MET A 353 19.02 -11.06 4.33
CA MET A 353 18.62 -12.00 5.38
C MET A 353 19.76 -12.93 5.78
N GLY A 354 20.45 -13.54 4.77
CA GLY A 354 21.57 -14.42 5.00
C GLY A 354 22.76 -13.74 5.67
N ALA A 355 23.18 -12.58 5.13
CA ALA A 355 24.26 -11.79 5.71
C ALA A 355 23.92 -11.31 7.12
N ALA A 356 22.70 -10.79 7.34
CA ALA A 356 22.26 -10.37 8.64
C ALA A 356 22.26 -11.51 9.66
N THR A 357 21.82 -12.71 9.27
CA THR A 357 21.83 -13.89 10.14
C THR A 357 23.25 -14.34 10.47
N ALA A 358 24.12 -14.44 9.46
CA ALA A 358 25.51 -14.85 9.66
C ALA A 358 26.27 -13.87 10.59
N VAL A 359 26.14 -12.56 10.34
CA VAL A 359 26.78 -11.53 11.17
C VAL A 359 26.22 -11.55 12.60
N ALA A 360 24.92 -11.67 12.76
CA ALA A 360 24.30 -11.66 14.09
C ALA A 360 24.71 -12.86 14.94
N GLN A 361 24.81 -14.05 14.36
CA GLN A 361 25.22 -15.25 15.09
C GLN A 361 26.68 -15.21 15.54
N THR A 362 27.54 -14.44 14.86
CA THR A 362 28.92 -14.25 15.26
C THR A 362 29.11 -13.16 16.32
N LEU A 363 28.27 -12.10 16.28
CA LEU A 363 28.44 -10.93 17.15
C LEU A 363 27.55 -10.99 18.41
N HIS A 364 26.30 -11.43 18.26
CA HIS A 364 25.30 -11.41 19.33
C HIS A 364 24.48 -12.71 19.34
N PRO A 365 25.06 -13.83 19.77
CA PRO A 365 24.39 -15.15 19.67
C PRO A 365 23.09 -15.25 20.45
N GLU A 366 22.92 -14.48 21.53
CA GLU A 366 21.71 -14.51 22.38
C GLU A 366 20.50 -13.83 21.72
N HIS A 367 20.74 -12.76 20.94
CA HIS A 367 19.67 -11.97 20.31
C HIS A 367 19.82 -11.87 18.79
N TRP A 368 20.47 -12.83 18.19
CA TRP A 368 20.79 -12.82 16.75
C TRP A 368 19.57 -12.59 15.84
N TYR A 369 18.38 -12.97 16.25
CA TYR A 369 17.14 -12.84 15.46
C TYR A 369 16.72 -11.39 15.20
N TRP A 370 17.19 -10.42 15.95
CA TRP A 370 16.81 -9.01 15.78
C TRP A 370 17.39 -8.38 14.54
N LEU A 371 18.64 -8.71 14.22
CA LEU A 371 19.34 -8.14 13.08
C LEU A 371 18.68 -8.56 11.76
N PRO A 372 18.44 -9.86 11.45
CA PRO A 372 17.74 -10.28 10.25
C PRO A 372 16.28 -9.79 10.22
N ALA A 373 15.56 -9.77 11.33
CA ALA A 373 14.21 -9.21 11.37
C ALA A 373 14.19 -7.72 10.98
N THR A 374 15.18 -6.95 11.46
CA THR A 374 15.33 -5.54 11.09
C THR A 374 15.67 -5.37 9.60
N ALA A 375 16.57 -6.20 9.07
CA ALA A 375 16.96 -6.19 7.67
C ALA A 375 15.77 -6.44 6.73
N VAL A 376 14.90 -7.41 7.05
CA VAL A 376 13.70 -7.71 6.26
C VAL A 376 12.75 -6.51 6.15
N PHE A 377 12.51 -5.80 7.25
CA PHE A 377 11.68 -4.59 7.22
C PHE A 377 12.31 -3.46 6.39
N LEU A 378 13.64 -3.34 6.39
CA LEU A 378 14.34 -2.32 5.61
C LEU A 378 14.37 -2.62 4.11
N VAL A 379 14.51 -3.88 3.71
CA VAL A 379 14.57 -4.28 2.29
C VAL A 379 13.22 -4.14 1.58
N LYS A 380 12.10 -4.11 2.31
CA LYS A 380 10.75 -4.09 1.74
C LYS A 380 10.54 -2.94 0.74
N PRO A 381 10.18 -3.19 -0.55
CA PRO A 381 10.15 -2.17 -1.60
C PRO A 381 9.00 -1.16 -1.44
N ASP A 382 7.94 -1.55 -0.73
CA ASP A 382 6.69 -0.76 -0.62
C ASP A 382 6.82 0.47 0.28
N LEU A 383 7.96 0.67 0.93
CA LEU A 383 8.15 1.70 1.97
C LEU A 383 8.90 2.97 1.50
N GLY A 384 9.16 3.12 0.20
CA GLY A 384 9.83 4.29 -0.37
C GLY A 384 11.36 4.15 -0.52
N PRO A 385 12.09 5.25 -0.72
CA PRO A 385 13.53 5.26 -0.98
C PRO A 385 14.34 4.62 0.16
N LEU A 386 15.37 3.83 -0.19
CA LEU A 386 16.17 3.08 0.77
C LEU A 386 16.91 3.99 1.77
N ALA A 387 17.53 5.06 1.28
CA ALA A 387 18.26 6.01 2.12
C ALA A 387 17.35 6.69 3.16
N SER A 388 16.15 7.12 2.74
CA SER A 388 15.14 7.70 3.64
C SER A 388 14.71 6.71 4.72
N ARG A 389 14.51 5.43 4.35
CA ARG A 389 14.13 4.38 5.31
C ARG A 389 15.23 4.09 6.33
N VAL A 390 16.47 4.01 5.89
CA VAL A 390 17.62 3.81 6.77
C VAL A 390 17.74 4.95 7.77
N LEU A 391 17.67 6.20 7.31
CA LEU A 391 17.68 7.37 8.19
C LEU A 391 16.54 7.35 9.21
N CYS A 392 15.32 7.11 8.75
CA CYS A 392 14.14 7.02 9.62
C CYS A 392 14.24 5.85 10.60
N ARG A 393 14.86 4.72 10.19
CA ARG A 393 15.09 3.57 11.07
C ARG A 393 16.05 3.90 12.18
N ILE A 394 17.20 4.50 11.88
CA ILE A 394 18.21 4.92 12.87
C ILE A 394 17.59 5.94 13.84
N ALA A 395 17.02 7.02 13.30
CA ALA A 395 16.42 8.08 14.12
C ALA A 395 15.30 7.54 15.03
N GLY A 396 14.40 6.72 14.48
CA GLY A 396 13.30 6.14 15.25
C GLY A 396 13.79 5.17 16.33
N THR A 397 14.82 4.36 16.06
CA THR A 397 15.39 3.45 17.06
C THR A 397 16.08 4.23 18.17
N LEU A 398 16.86 5.27 17.85
CA LEU A 398 17.50 6.13 18.85
C LEU A 398 16.48 6.80 19.76
N VAL A 399 15.44 7.39 19.18
CA VAL A 399 14.36 8.05 19.95
C VAL A 399 13.59 7.03 20.79
N GLY A 400 13.23 5.88 20.24
CA GLY A 400 12.50 4.84 20.96
C GLY A 400 13.30 4.24 22.11
N ALA A 401 14.59 3.94 21.89
CA ALA A 401 15.49 3.42 22.92
C ALA A 401 15.77 4.47 24.02
N GLY A 402 16.04 5.72 23.63
CA GLY A 402 16.26 6.82 24.57
C GLY A 402 15.02 7.09 25.44
N LEU A 403 13.83 7.06 24.83
CA LEU A 403 12.58 7.21 25.56
C LEU A 403 12.32 6.03 26.51
N PHE A 404 12.67 4.80 26.12
CA PHE A 404 12.58 3.64 27.02
C PHE A 404 13.45 3.80 28.25
N VAL A 405 14.72 4.19 28.09
CA VAL A 405 15.64 4.44 29.18
C VAL A 405 15.14 5.56 30.10
N ALA A 406 14.66 6.67 29.53
CA ALA A 406 14.11 7.78 30.28
C ALA A 406 12.87 7.37 31.11
N LEU A 407 11.95 6.61 30.51
CA LEU A 407 10.77 6.10 31.21
C LEU A 407 11.14 5.10 32.29
N ALA A 408 12.12 4.23 32.07
CA ALA A 408 12.62 3.31 33.09
C ALA A 408 13.24 4.05 34.29
N ALA A 409 14.01 5.12 34.01
CA ALA A 409 14.60 5.96 35.07
C ALA A 409 13.52 6.69 35.90
N VAL A 410 12.48 7.19 35.26
CA VAL A 410 11.34 7.86 35.95
C VAL A 410 10.49 6.84 36.72
N ALA A 411 10.35 5.62 36.25
CA ALA A 411 9.60 4.58 36.92
C ALA A 411 10.35 3.92 38.10
N ALA A 412 11.67 3.96 38.10
CA ALA A 412 12.51 3.32 39.13
C ALA A 412 12.14 3.67 40.60
N PRO A 413 11.79 4.92 40.97
CA PRO A 413 11.41 5.26 42.33
C PRO A 413 9.95 4.89 42.69
N VAL A 414 9.14 4.41 41.73
CA VAL A 414 7.71 4.12 41.96
C VAL A 414 7.57 2.70 42.52
N PRO A 415 6.89 2.49 43.66
CA PRO A 415 6.75 1.18 44.26
C PRO A 415 5.67 0.31 43.57
N LEU A 416 5.81 0.11 42.28
CA LEU A 416 4.94 -0.77 41.47
C LEU A 416 5.75 -1.97 40.97
N PRO A 417 5.09 -3.13 40.78
CA PRO A 417 5.76 -4.26 40.16
C PRO A 417 6.27 -3.83 38.76
N PRO A 418 7.55 -4.09 38.42
CA PRO A 418 8.13 -3.64 37.14
C PRO A 418 7.35 -4.15 35.92
N GLU A 419 6.74 -5.33 36.02
CA GLU A 419 5.90 -5.92 34.98
C GLU A 419 4.68 -5.06 34.66
N SER A 420 4.06 -4.43 35.67
CA SER A 420 2.86 -3.60 35.46
C SER A 420 3.17 -2.35 34.64
N GLY A 421 4.32 -1.72 34.89
CA GLY A 421 4.80 -0.58 34.10
C GLY A 421 5.10 -0.96 32.66
N LEU A 422 5.75 -2.10 32.43
CA LEU A 422 6.05 -2.60 31.09
C LEU A 422 4.79 -2.99 30.30
N VAL A 423 3.81 -3.61 30.95
CA VAL A 423 2.51 -3.94 30.35
C VAL A 423 1.74 -2.66 29.98
N ALA A 424 1.70 -1.67 30.87
CA ALA A 424 1.08 -0.38 30.59
C ALA A 424 1.75 0.33 29.41
N LEU A 425 3.09 0.34 29.38
CA LEU A 425 3.85 0.89 28.27
C LEU A 425 3.56 0.18 26.95
N ALA A 426 3.48 -1.15 26.98
CA ALA A 426 3.12 -1.94 25.81
C ALA A 426 1.69 -1.62 25.31
N ALA A 427 0.72 -1.45 26.19
CA ALA A 427 -0.64 -1.05 25.83
C ALA A 427 -0.71 0.36 25.23
N VAL A 428 0.05 1.32 25.79
CA VAL A 428 0.18 2.67 25.22
C VAL A 428 0.79 2.61 23.82
N CYS A 429 1.87 1.86 23.65
CA CYS A 429 2.51 1.68 22.35
C CYS A 429 1.55 1.03 21.33
N ALA A 430 0.83 -0.02 21.72
CA ALA A 430 -0.17 -0.66 20.86
C ALA A 430 -1.27 0.33 20.41
N THR A 431 -1.68 1.23 21.30
CA THR A 431 -2.63 2.32 21.00
C THR A 431 -2.05 3.30 19.96
N LEU A 432 -0.74 3.59 20.03
CA LEU A 432 -0.06 4.54 19.16
C LEU A 432 0.34 3.96 17.80
N VAL A 433 0.44 2.63 17.63
CA VAL A 433 0.86 2.00 16.37
C VAL A 433 0.08 2.52 15.16
N PRO A 434 -1.27 2.62 15.14
CA PRO A 434 -2.00 3.13 13.97
C PRO A 434 -1.68 4.59 13.62
N LEU A 435 -1.33 5.40 14.61
CA LEU A 435 -0.89 6.77 14.42
C LEU A 435 0.54 6.80 13.87
N ALA A 436 1.41 5.97 14.41
CA ALA A 436 2.82 5.87 14.05
C ALA A 436 3.03 5.37 12.61
N MET A 437 2.11 4.54 12.08
CA MET A 437 2.14 4.04 10.69
C MET A 437 2.11 5.14 9.62
N ARG A 438 1.88 6.39 9.98
CA ARG A 438 1.91 7.53 9.06
C ARG A 438 3.31 7.96 8.65
N HIS A 439 4.31 7.65 9.47
CA HIS A 439 5.69 8.03 9.23
C HIS A 439 6.64 6.94 9.70
N PHE A 440 7.58 6.54 8.84
CA PHE A 440 8.43 5.37 9.11
C PHE A 440 9.30 5.52 10.36
N ALA A 441 9.78 6.74 10.67
CA ALA A 441 10.55 7.00 11.90
C ALA A 441 9.67 6.86 13.15
N LEU A 442 8.43 7.40 13.14
CA LEU A 442 7.49 7.26 14.26
C LEU A 442 7.12 5.79 14.48
N GLN A 443 6.83 5.07 13.39
CA GLN A 443 6.58 3.62 13.44
C GLN A 443 7.74 2.89 14.08
N THR A 444 8.97 3.19 13.65
CA THR A 444 10.17 2.57 14.21
C THR A 444 10.32 2.88 15.70
N GLY A 445 10.14 4.13 16.12
CA GLY A 445 10.25 4.54 17.52
C GLY A 445 9.23 3.83 18.41
N VAL A 446 7.96 3.84 18.04
CA VAL A 446 6.90 3.17 18.80
C VAL A 446 7.09 1.65 18.83
N VAL A 447 7.49 1.03 17.72
CA VAL A 447 7.75 -0.41 17.67
C VAL A 447 9.00 -0.75 18.50
N THR A 448 10.06 0.06 18.48
CA THR A 448 11.26 -0.16 19.31
C THR A 448 10.90 -0.09 20.79
N LEU A 449 10.14 0.94 21.19
CA LEU A 449 9.69 1.10 22.56
C LEU A 449 8.83 -0.09 23.03
N LEU A 450 7.89 -0.54 22.17
CA LEU A 450 7.05 -1.71 22.45
C LEU A 450 7.90 -2.99 22.58
N VAL A 451 8.81 -3.23 21.64
CA VAL A 451 9.67 -4.44 21.66
C VAL A 451 10.56 -4.46 22.89
N LEU A 452 11.15 -3.31 23.30
CA LEU A 452 11.95 -3.23 24.52
C LEU A 452 11.10 -3.50 25.77
N ALA A 453 9.86 -3.00 25.82
CA ALA A 453 8.95 -3.32 26.91
C ALA A 453 8.62 -4.82 26.96
N LEU A 454 8.39 -5.47 25.81
CA LEU A 454 8.10 -6.91 25.74
C LEU A 454 9.32 -7.77 26.12
N VAL A 455 10.52 -7.37 25.74
CA VAL A 455 11.77 -8.08 26.09
C VAL A 455 12.09 -7.90 27.57
N GLY A 456 11.86 -6.69 28.11
CA GLY A 456 11.96 -6.44 29.54
C GLY A 456 11.03 -7.30 30.39
N LEU A 457 9.83 -7.63 29.89
CA LEU A 457 8.93 -8.63 30.52
C LEU A 457 9.53 -10.03 30.51
N GLY A 458 10.42 -10.34 29.58
CA GLY A 458 11.22 -11.57 29.55
C GLY A 458 12.45 -11.55 30.47
N GLY A 459 12.71 -10.47 31.21
CA GLY A 459 13.82 -10.35 32.17
C GLY A 459 15.15 -9.84 31.61
N ASP A 460 15.23 -9.46 30.33
CA ASP A 460 16.47 -8.98 29.70
C ASP A 460 16.67 -7.49 29.87
N THR A 461 17.72 -7.11 30.58
CA THR A 461 18.12 -5.70 30.87
C THR A 461 19.12 -5.12 29.86
N GLN A 462 19.82 -5.95 29.08
CA GLN A 462 20.84 -5.55 28.10
C GLN A 462 20.28 -5.27 26.71
N ALA A 463 19.01 -5.54 26.51
CA ALA A 463 18.31 -5.48 25.24
C ALA A 463 18.43 -4.13 24.50
N THR A 464 18.51 -3.01 25.25
CA THR A 464 18.52 -1.67 24.65
C THR A 464 19.78 -1.41 23.84
N TRP A 465 20.95 -1.77 24.35
CA TRP A 465 22.22 -1.56 23.64
C TRP A 465 22.34 -2.47 22.43
N ASN A 466 22.02 -3.75 22.60
CA ASN A 466 22.02 -4.72 21.51
C ASN A 466 21.07 -4.27 20.37
N ARG A 467 19.93 -3.66 20.71
CA ARG A 467 18.98 -3.15 19.71
C ARG A 467 19.56 -2.00 18.87
N LEU A 468 20.36 -1.12 19.45
CA LEU A 468 21.01 -0.03 18.72
C LEU A 468 22.07 -0.57 17.75
N THR A 469 22.96 -1.43 18.23
CA THR A 469 24.03 -2.02 17.40
C THR A 469 23.47 -2.85 16.28
N ASP A 470 22.48 -3.71 16.53
CA ASP A 470 21.81 -4.51 15.51
C ASP A 470 21.10 -3.66 14.45
N THR A 471 20.50 -2.54 14.87
CA THR A 471 19.87 -1.63 13.91
C THR A 471 20.90 -0.99 12.99
N LEU A 472 22.04 -0.54 13.50
CA LEU A 472 23.12 0.06 12.71
C LEU A 472 23.74 -0.97 11.74
N LEU A 473 24.00 -2.19 12.22
CA LEU A 473 24.49 -3.29 11.40
C LEU A 473 23.49 -3.68 10.29
N ALA A 474 22.21 -3.83 10.63
CA ALA A 474 21.18 -4.11 9.65
C ALA A 474 21.08 -3.00 8.58
N CYS A 475 21.16 -1.73 8.98
CA CYS A 475 21.19 -0.60 8.06
C CYS A 475 22.40 -0.68 7.12
N GLY A 476 23.59 -0.99 7.63
CA GLY A 476 24.81 -1.17 6.83
C GLY A 476 24.67 -2.32 5.81
N ILE A 477 24.24 -3.49 6.27
CA ILE A 477 24.04 -4.67 5.40
C ILE A 477 23.02 -4.38 4.31
N VAL A 478 21.89 -3.78 4.66
CA VAL A 478 20.83 -3.49 3.68
C VAL A 478 21.24 -2.40 2.70
N LEU A 479 22.00 -1.40 3.12
CA LEU A 479 22.60 -0.42 2.22
C LEU A 479 23.56 -1.09 1.23
N LEU A 480 24.44 -1.95 1.71
CA LEU A 480 25.35 -2.69 0.84
C LEU A 480 24.59 -3.59 -0.14
N ALA A 481 23.67 -4.43 0.34
CA ALA A 481 22.85 -5.31 -0.50
C ALA A 481 21.97 -4.52 -1.50
N GLY A 482 21.44 -3.37 -1.09
CA GLY A 482 20.63 -2.49 -1.94
C GLY A 482 21.42 -1.76 -3.03
N HIS A 483 22.73 -1.52 -2.81
CA HIS A 483 23.62 -0.85 -3.75
C HIS A 483 24.44 -1.81 -4.62
N LEU A 484 24.43 -3.13 -4.32
CA LEU A 484 25.06 -4.11 -5.18
C LEU A 484 24.55 -3.98 -6.61
N PRO A 485 25.45 -3.99 -7.61
CA PRO A 485 25.08 -3.92 -9.03
C PRO A 485 24.50 -5.25 -9.49
N LEU A 486 23.35 -5.64 -8.94
CA LEU A 486 22.62 -6.80 -9.42
C LEU A 486 22.07 -6.51 -10.83
N PRO A 487 22.07 -7.50 -11.73
CA PRO A 487 21.44 -7.37 -13.05
C PRO A 487 19.94 -7.15 -12.84
N GLY A 488 19.47 -5.90 -13.06
CA GLY A 488 18.08 -5.49 -12.81
C GLY A 488 17.97 -4.19 -12.00
N ARG A 489 18.65 -3.16 -12.37
CA ARG A 489 18.89 -1.88 -11.65
C ARG A 489 17.60 -1.11 -11.32
N ALA A 490 17.60 -0.33 -10.23
CA ALA A 490 16.49 0.57 -9.81
C ALA A 490 15.96 1.46 -10.95
N GLY A 491 16.84 1.94 -11.85
CA GLY A 491 16.44 2.63 -13.08
C GLY A 491 15.68 1.75 -14.08
N THR A 492 15.73 0.41 -13.99
CA THR A 492 14.96 -0.48 -14.88
C THR A 492 13.52 -0.62 -14.43
N VAL A 493 13.22 -0.51 -13.13
CA VAL A 493 11.84 -0.55 -12.61
C VAL A 493 11.07 0.68 -13.07
N ALA A 494 11.64 1.88 -12.92
CA ALA A 494 11.01 3.11 -13.41
C ALA A 494 10.84 3.08 -14.93
N ARG A 495 11.88 2.66 -15.68
CA ARG A 495 11.81 2.49 -17.13
C ARG A 495 10.79 1.44 -17.56
N GLY A 496 10.73 0.30 -16.90
CA GLY A 496 9.74 -0.74 -17.18
C GLY A 496 8.30 -0.27 -16.92
N ARG A 497 8.08 0.51 -15.85
CA ARG A 497 6.77 1.13 -15.57
C ARG A 497 6.41 2.19 -16.60
N LEU A 498 7.38 2.99 -17.05
CA LEU A 498 7.19 3.98 -18.11
C LEU A 498 6.87 3.31 -19.45
N ALA A 499 7.55 2.23 -19.81
CA ALA A 499 7.25 1.48 -21.04
C ALA A 499 5.82 0.90 -21.02
N ILE A 500 5.38 0.33 -19.87
CA ILE A 500 4.00 -0.15 -19.70
C ILE A 500 3.01 1.02 -19.80
N ALA A 501 3.32 2.18 -19.23
CA ALA A 501 2.47 3.35 -19.30
C ALA A 501 2.39 3.93 -20.74
N SER A 502 3.52 3.97 -21.45
CA SER A 502 3.58 4.37 -22.85
C SER A 502 2.73 3.47 -23.74
N GLN A 503 2.88 2.14 -23.61
CA GLN A 503 2.06 1.19 -24.35
C GLN A 503 0.56 1.36 -24.06
N ALA A 504 0.18 1.47 -22.79
CA ALA A 504 -1.21 1.66 -22.41
C ALA A 504 -1.79 2.99 -22.92
N ALA A 505 -0.99 4.06 -22.95
CA ALA A 505 -1.39 5.35 -23.50
C ALA A 505 -1.59 5.26 -25.03
N THR A 506 -0.69 4.55 -25.73
CA THR A 506 -0.78 4.32 -27.18
C THR A 506 -1.98 3.45 -27.56
N ASP A 507 -2.26 2.39 -26.78
CA ASP A 507 -3.43 1.54 -27.00
C ASP A 507 -4.74 2.33 -26.83
N TYR A 508 -4.80 3.19 -25.81
CA TYR A 508 -5.94 4.07 -25.56
C TYR A 508 -6.13 5.08 -26.69
N LEU A 509 -5.06 5.73 -27.12
CA LEU A 509 -5.07 6.67 -28.23
C LEU A 509 -5.51 5.99 -29.54
N GLY A 510 -4.95 4.81 -29.86
CA GLY A 510 -5.33 4.04 -31.05
C GLY A 510 -6.81 3.71 -31.07
N HIS A 511 -7.39 3.34 -29.93
CA HIS A 511 -8.82 3.06 -29.80
C HIS A 511 -9.67 4.32 -30.05
N VAL A 512 -9.29 5.47 -29.51
CA VAL A 512 -10.00 6.75 -29.74
C VAL A 512 -9.91 7.17 -31.19
N LEU A 513 -8.72 7.06 -31.81
CA LEU A 513 -8.52 7.43 -33.22
C LEU A 513 -9.24 6.49 -34.20
N SER A 514 -9.49 5.22 -33.82
CA SER A 514 -10.24 4.29 -34.66
C SER A 514 -11.74 4.60 -34.75
N GLY A 515 -12.24 5.53 -33.93
CA GLY A 515 -13.67 5.85 -33.88
C GLY A 515 -14.55 4.70 -33.41
N SER A 516 -13.98 3.72 -32.69
CA SER A 516 -14.70 2.53 -32.23
C SER A 516 -15.88 2.88 -31.32
N PRO A 517 -17.09 2.33 -31.58
CA PRO A 517 -18.26 2.56 -30.72
C PRO A 517 -18.21 1.77 -29.39
N ASP A 518 -17.15 0.99 -29.14
CA ASP A 518 -16.99 0.18 -27.91
C ASP A 518 -16.63 1.06 -26.71
N LEU A 519 -17.61 1.70 -26.10
CA LEU A 519 -17.45 2.51 -24.89
C LEU A 519 -16.87 1.71 -23.70
N PRO A 520 -17.32 0.47 -23.40
CA PRO A 520 -16.70 -0.34 -22.34
C PRO A 520 -15.22 -0.61 -22.58
N GLY A 521 -14.81 -0.90 -23.82
CA GLY A 521 -13.42 -1.07 -24.23
C GLY A 521 -12.62 0.22 -24.05
N ARG A 522 -13.16 1.36 -24.46
CA ARG A 522 -12.57 2.69 -24.27
C ARG A 522 -12.28 2.97 -22.80
N TRP A 523 -13.26 2.75 -21.92
CA TRP A 523 -13.10 2.95 -20.48
C TRP A 523 -12.09 2.00 -19.86
N ALA A 524 -12.01 0.76 -20.32
CA ALA A 524 -11.02 -0.20 -19.86
C ALA A 524 -9.60 0.23 -20.24
N LEU A 525 -9.38 0.70 -21.47
CA LEU A 525 -8.10 1.20 -21.96
C LEU A 525 -7.69 2.51 -21.25
N ARG A 526 -8.62 3.45 -21.10
CA ARG A 526 -8.41 4.67 -20.33
C ARG A 526 -7.97 4.35 -18.91
N ARG A 527 -8.66 3.44 -18.23
CA ARG A 527 -8.29 2.98 -16.88
C ARG A 527 -6.88 2.40 -16.85
N ALA A 528 -6.54 1.54 -17.80
CA ALA A 528 -5.22 0.94 -17.90
C ALA A 528 -4.14 2.01 -18.07
N ALA A 529 -4.36 3.02 -18.93
CA ALA A 529 -3.46 4.13 -19.17
C ALA A 529 -3.22 4.98 -17.90
N TYR A 530 -4.30 5.45 -17.25
CA TYR A 530 -4.16 6.25 -16.01
C TYR A 530 -3.54 5.46 -14.87
N ARG A 531 -3.87 4.18 -14.70
CA ARG A 531 -3.32 3.34 -13.64
C ARG A 531 -1.84 3.03 -13.85
N SER A 532 -1.44 2.69 -15.07
CA SER A 532 -0.04 2.46 -15.40
C SER A 532 0.80 3.74 -15.25
N LEU A 533 0.22 4.89 -15.61
CA LEU A 533 0.83 6.20 -15.48
C LEU A 533 1.03 6.60 -14.00
N ALA A 534 0.02 6.38 -13.14
CA ALA A 534 0.15 6.61 -11.71
C ALA A 534 1.25 5.73 -11.08
N GLN A 535 1.35 4.46 -11.51
CA GLN A 535 2.41 3.56 -11.07
C GLN A 535 3.79 3.98 -11.59
N ALA A 536 3.88 4.48 -12.83
CA ALA A 536 5.12 5.00 -13.40
C ALA A 536 5.58 6.26 -12.64
N ARG A 537 4.66 7.21 -12.37
CA ARG A 537 4.96 8.40 -11.57
C ARG A 537 5.50 8.03 -10.19
N ALA A 538 4.83 7.14 -9.46
CA ALA A 538 5.29 6.70 -8.15
C ALA A 538 6.69 6.06 -8.21
N ALA A 539 6.97 5.26 -9.24
CA ALA A 539 8.29 4.66 -9.43
C ALA A 539 9.37 5.69 -9.75
N VAL A 540 9.04 6.72 -10.56
CA VAL A 540 9.94 7.83 -10.90
C VAL A 540 10.21 8.69 -9.66
N GLU A 541 9.21 9.02 -8.86
CA GLU A 541 9.37 9.78 -7.61
C GLU A 541 10.27 9.04 -6.61
N VAL A 542 10.07 7.74 -6.43
CA VAL A 542 10.93 6.90 -5.57
C VAL A 542 12.36 6.88 -6.11
N SER A 543 12.54 6.69 -7.42
CA SER A 543 13.87 6.67 -8.05
C SER A 543 14.59 8.02 -7.97
N ALA A 544 13.88 9.12 -8.10
CA ALA A 544 14.42 10.47 -7.96
C ALA A 544 14.81 10.81 -6.51
N ALA A 545 14.17 10.18 -5.54
CA ALA A 545 14.45 10.35 -4.13
C ALA A 545 15.54 9.39 -3.60
N GLU A 546 16.16 8.55 -4.43
CA GLU A 546 17.31 7.72 -4.08
C GLU A 546 18.62 8.55 -4.00
N LEU A 547 19.70 7.92 -3.56
CA LEU A 547 21.02 8.56 -3.52
C LEU A 547 21.48 9.02 -4.92
N PRO A 548 22.26 10.11 -5.04
CA PRO A 548 22.62 10.73 -6.31
C PRO A 548 23.14 9.79 -7.41
N PRO A 549 23.96 8.75 -7.12
CA PRO A 549 24.42 7.83 -8.16
C PRO A 549 23.30 6.99 -8.78
N LEU A 550 22.26 6.67 -7.98
CA LEU A 550 21.10 5.91 -8.44
C LEU A 550 20.04 6.82 -9.09
N ALA A 551 19.83 8.01 -8.53
CA ALA A 551 18.90 9.01 -9.06
C ALA A 551 19.28 9.48 -10.48
N ARG A 552 20.56 9.61 -10.81
CA ARG A 552 21.04 9.97 -12.15
C ARG A 552 20.61 8.98 -13.24
N ARG A 553 20.37 7.70 -12.88
CA ARG A 553 19.92 6.67 -13.82
C ARG A 553 18.46 6.82 -14.24
N SER A 554 17.69 7.63 -13.53
CA SER A 554 16.31 7.99 -13.86
C SER A 554 16.18 9.42 -14.40
N ALA A 555 17.28 10.08 -14.75
CA ALA A 555 17.26 11.41 -15.36
C ALA A 555 16.35 11.42 -16.60
N GLY A 556 15.57 12.46 -16.78
CA GLY A 556 14.58 12.60 -17.85
C GLY A 556 13.29 11.77 -17.68
N SER A 557 13.21 10.83 -16.71
CA SER A 557 12.00 10.02 -16.52
C SER A 557 10.80 10.86 -16.05
N ALA A 558 11.04 11.95 -15.33
CA ALA A 558 10.00 12.88 -14.91
C ALA A 558 9.37 13.62 -16.11
N GLU A 559 10.20 14.04 -17.06
CA GLU A 559 9.77 14.71 -18.29
C GLU A 559 8.91 13.79 -19.16
N LEU A 560 9.37 12.53 -19.38
CA LEU A 560 8.58 11.53 -20.09
C LEU A 560 7.24 11.26 -19.40
N THR A 561 7.23 11.19 -18.07
CA THR A 561 5.99 11.02 -17.31
C THR A 561 5.03 12.18 -17.57
N ALA A 562 5.53 13.43 -17.60
CA ALA A 562 4.73 14.62 -17.87
C ALA A 562 4.17 14.63 -19.32
N VAL A 563 4.96 14.18 -20.30
CA VAL A 563 4.49 14.06 -21.70
C VAL A 563 3.40 13.00 -21.81
N LEU A 564 3.59 11.82 -21.20
CA LEU A 564 2.59 10.75 -21.19
C LEU A 564 1.28 11.20 -20.52
N GLU A 565 1.36 11.99 -19.44
CA GLU A 565 0.18 12.54 -18.78
C GLU A 565 -0.59 13.48 -19.70
N ARG A 566 0.13 14.39 -20.37
CA ARG A 566 -0.48 15.30 -21.35
C ARG A 566 -1.11 14.52 -22.50
N LEU A 567 -0.47 13.45 -22.96
CA LEU A 567 -1.00 12.61 -24.04
C LEU A 567 -2.31 11.94 -23.62
N VAL A 568 -2.35 11.28 -22.46
CA VAL A 568 -3.55 10.59 -21.98
C VAL A 568 -4.70 11.57 -21.70
N ASP A 569 -4.40 12.73 -21.10
CA ASP A 569 -5.41 13.76 -20.84
C ASP A 569 -5.95 14.37 -22.15
N THR A 570 -5.07 14.68 -23.12
CA THR A 570 -5.47 15.19 -24.44
C THR A 570 -6.29 14.16 -25.20
N THR A 571 -5.92 12.88 -25.14
CA THR A 571 -6.70 11.78 -25.72
C THR A 571 -8.10 11.69 -25.11
N THR A 572 -8.21 11.87 -23.79
CA THR A 572 -9.50 11.87 -23.09
C THR A 572 -10.36 13.06 -23.51
N ALA A 573 -9.78 14.25 -23.62
CA ALA A 573 -10.49 15.44 -24.10
C ALA A 573 -10.93 15.30 -25.56
N ALA A 574 -10.06 14.77 -26.41
CA ALA A 574 -10.34 14.50 -27.81
C ALA A 574 -11.49 13.49 -28.00
N ALA A 575 -11.54 12.45 -27.13
CA ALA A 575 -12.64 11.50 -27.14
C ALA A 575 -14.00 12.16 -26.84
N VAL A 576 -14.04 13.03 -25.80
CA VAL A 576 -15.25 13.79 -25.43
C VAL A 576 -15.66 14.75 -26.55
N HIS A 577 -14.71 15.45 -27.16
CA HIS A 577 -15.00 16.36 -28.26
C HIS A 577 -15.47 15.63 -29.53
N ALA A 578 -14.92 14.45 -29.81
CA ALA A 578 -15.35 13.62 -30.93
C ALA A 578 -16.76 13.06 -30.73
N ASP A 579 -17.11 12.65 -29.51
CA ASP A 579 -18.48 12.19 -29.16
C ASP A 579 -19.49 13.34 -29.36
N ASP A 580 -19.13 14.58 -29.03
CA ASP A 580 -19.99 15.77 -29.18
C ASP A 580 -20.12 16.27 -30.62
N ALA A 581 -19.03 16.20 -31.40
CA ALA A 581 -18.94 16.79 -32.74
C ALA A 581 -19.13 15.75 -33.87
N GLY A 582 -19.16 14.45 -33.52
CA GLY A 582 -19.18 13.33 -34.49
C GLY A 582 -17.83 13.09 -35.18
N THR A 583 -16.89 14.01 -35.07
CA THR A 583 -15.55 13.91 -35.67
C THR A 583 -14.50 14.52 -34.75
N LEU A 584 -13.25 14.06 -34.87
CA LEU A 584 -12.13 14.60 -34.10
C LEU A 584 -11.76 16.02 -34.62
N PRO A 585 -11.82 17.06 -33.75
CA PRO A 585 -11.47 18.42 -34.17
C PRO A 585 -10.02 18.51 -34.67
N PRO A 586 -9.74 19.31 -35.75
CA PRO A 586 -8.39 19.45 -36.31
C PRO A 586 -7.33 19.91 -35.30
N ARG A 587 -7.71 20.79 -34.38
CA ARG A 587 -6.83 21.27 -33.27
C ARG A 587 -6.42 20.14 -32.32
N ASP A 588 -7.31 19.21 -32.00
CA ASP A 588 -7.02 18.10 -31.11
C ASP A 588 -6.12 17.07 -31.81
N SER A 589 -6.35 16.82 -33.09
CA SER A 589 -5.49 15.95 -33.90
C SER A 589 -4.07 16.54 -34.09
N ALA A 590 -3.95 17.85 -34.27
CA ALA A 590 -2.66 18.51 -34.35
C ALA A 590 -1.87 18.43 -33.03
N ARG A 591 -2.56 18.64 -31.91
CA ARG A 591 -1.97 18.55 -30.56
C ARG A 591 -1.52 17.14 -30.21
N LEU A 592 -2.33 16.13 -30.54
CA LEU A 592 -1.96 14.73 -30.34
C LEU A 592 -0.73 14.33 -31.15
N ARG A 593 -0.62 14.80 -32.42
CA ARG A 593 0.57 14.58 -33.26
C ARG A 593 1.82 15.24 -32.68
N ALA A 594 1.70 16.47 -32.16
CA ALA A 594 2.81 17.16 -31.53
C ALA A 594 3.32 16.41 -30.29
N LEU A 595 2.41 15.92 -29.43
CA LEU A 595 2.77 15.13 -28.26
C LEU A 595 3.39 13.76 -28.60
N LEU A 596 2.94 13.12 -29.69
CA LEU A 596 3.57 11.90 -30.19
C LEU A 596 4.98 12.15 -30.72
N GLY A 597 5.20 13.29 -31.39
CA GLY A 597 6.53 13.72 -31.82
C GLY A 597 7.47 13.97 -30.62
N GLU A 598 6.99 14.68 -29.61
CA GLU A 598 7.73 14.92 -28.35
C GLU A 598 8.06 13.59 -27.61
N LEU A 599 7.12 12.66 -27.59
CA LEU A 599 7.34 11.33 -27.03
C LEU A 599 8.42 10.57 -27.80
N GLY A 600 8.39 10.60 -29.13
CA GLY A 600 9.35 9.93 -30.00
C GLY A 600 10.78 10.46 -29.81
N THR A 601 10.97 11.77 -29.68
CA THR A 601 12.28 12.36 -29.41
C THR A 601 12.85 11.95 -28.06
N LEU A 602 12.03 11.99 -27.01
CA LEU A 602 12.42 11.57 -25.65
C LEU A 602 12.75 10.08 -25.54
N ASP A 603 12.13 9.23 -26.33
CA ASP A 603 12.40 7.79 -26.36
C ASP A 603 13.67 7.47 -27.15
N HIS A 604 13.94 8.21 -28.22
CA HIS A 604 15.14 8.07 -29.05
C HIS A 604 16.42 8.47 -28.29
N ASP A 605 16.38 9.57 -27.54
CA ASP A 605 17.50 10.04 -26.71
C ASP A 605 17.88 9.07 -25.57
N ARG A 606 17.05 8.06 -25.33
CA ARG A 606 17.22 7.04 -24.29
C ARG A 606 17.61 5.68 -24.80
N ALA A 607 17.56 5.44 -26.10
CA ALA A 607 18.07 4.21 -26.69
C ALA A 607 19.55 4.07 -26.29
N PRO A 608 19.99 2.92 -25.72
CA PRO A 608 21.39 2.72 -25.42
C PRO A 608 22.16 2.81 -26.74
N VAL A 609 23.16 3.70 -26.79
CA VAL A 609 24.13 3.71 -27.89
C VAL A 609 24.64 2.28 -28.01
N PRO A 610 24.51 1.60 -29.17
CA PRO A 610 25.04 0.26 -29.33
C PRO A 610 26.56 0.35 -29.19
N HIS A 611 27.10 -0.36 -28.20
CA HIS A 611 28.55 -0.58 -28.01
C HIS A 611 29.01 -1.74 -28.86
#